data_a8585b52a683e0c33ac28591c2ffea2f
#
_entry.id   a8585b52a683e0c33ac28591c2ffea2f
#
_cell.length_a   1.000
_cell.length_b   1.000
_cell.length_c   1.000
_cell.angle_alpha   90.00
_cell.angle_beta   90.00
_cell.angle_gamma   90.00
#
_symmetry.space_group_name_H-M   'P 1'
#
loop_
_entity.id
_entity.type
_entity.pdbx_description
1 polymer ?
#
loop_
_entity_poly.entity_id
_entity_poly.type
_entity_poly.pdbx_seq_one_letter_code
_entity_poly.pdbx_strand_id
1 'polypeptide(L)'
;MSDAAVQISPGDWPAPLAPASSEAAGKNALVHIPGSKSLTNRYLLLAALADSPSYLRAPLHSRDSALMIEALRQLGAGIELVPTDSPFGPDVKVTPLSFVEAHSAQAQPRTVSIECGLAGTVMRF
;
A
#
# COMPACT_ATOMS: atom_id res chain seq x y z
N MET A 1 29.74 -40.94 -0.34
CA MET A 1 29.41 -39.59 0.17
C MET A 1 28.17 -39.73 1.07
N SER A 2 28.38 -39.56 2.36
CA SER A 2 27.34 -39.79 3.37
C SER A 2 26.26 -38.73 3.27
N ASP A 3 25.04 -39.18 2.98
CA ASP A 3 23.85 -38.37 2.99
C ASP A 3 23.52 -38.08 4.47
N ALA A 4 24.02 -36.95 4.99
CA ALA A 4 23.72 -36.52 6.34
C ALA A 4 22.27 -36.04 6.35
N ALA A 5 21.36 -36.90 6.76
CA ALA A 5 19.96 -36.54 6.99
C ALA A 5 19.90 -35.38 7.99
N VAL A 6 19.43 -34.24 7.54
CA VAL A 6 19.15 -33.07 8.40
C VAL A 6 18.06 -33.47 9.38
N GLN A 7 18.39 -33.53 10.67
CA GLN A 7 17.41 -33.73 11.71
C GLN A 7 16.61 -32.44 11.93
N ILE A 8 15.30 -32.50 11.60
CA ILE A 8 14.37 -31.39 11.77
C ILE A 8 13.73 -31.52 13.16
N SER A 9 13.87 -30.50 13.99
CA SER A 9 13.23 -30.46 15.31
C SER A 9 11.73 -30.16 15.18
N PRO A 10 10.88 -30.59 16.12
CA PRO A 10 9.47 -30.23 16.14
C PRO A 10 9.33 -28.69 16.19
N GLY A 11 8.73 -28.11 15.16
CA GLY A 11 8.57 -26.66 15.02
C GLY A 11 9.48 -26.04 13.94
N ASP A 12 10.48 -26.74 13.44
CA ASP A 12 11.27 -26.29 12.30
C ASP A 12 10.49 -26.41 11.00
N TRP A 13 10.58 -25.39 10.16
CA TRP A 13 10.04 -25.42 8.81
C TRP A 13 11.16 -25.70 7.83
N PRO A 14 11.18 -26.89 7.18
CA PRO A 14 12.20 -27.17 6.18
C PRO A 14 11.97 -26.32 4.92
N ALA A 15 12.92 -25.48 4.59
CA ALA A 15 12.86 -24.70 3.37
C ALA A 15 12.85 -25.66 2.16
N PRO A 16 11.97 -25.46 1.17
CA PRO A 16 12.00 -26.23 -0.06
C PRO A 16 13.37 -26.10 -0.74
N LEU A 17 14.00 -27.22 -1.09
CA LEU A 17 15.24 -27.19 -1.86
C LEU A 17 14.91 -26.94 -3.33
N ALA A 18 15.61 -26.00 -3.94
CA ALA A 18 15.56 -25.86 -5.39
C ALA A 18 16.15 -27.12 -6.04
N PRO A 19 15.52 -27.69 -7.08
CA PRO A 19 16.08 -28.83 -7.79
C PRO A 19 17.46 -28.47 -8.35
N ALA A 20 18.46 -29.30 -8.05
CA ALA A 20 19.83 -29.11 -8.51
C ALA A 20 20.01 -29.46 -10.02
N SER A 21 18.92 -29.66 -10.77
CA SER A 21 18.97 -29.98 -12.17
C SER A 21 19.37 -28.77 -13.01
N SER A 22 20.20 -29.01 -14.00
CA SER A 22 20.61 -28.06 -15.05
C SER A 22 19.43 -27.40 -15.79
N GLU A 23 18.22 -27.95 -15.66
CA GLU A 23 16.99 -27.35 -16.18
C GLU A 23 16.52 -26.11 -15.43
N ALA A 24 16.93 -25.91 -14.17
CA ALA A 24 16.62 -24.71 -13.40
C ALA A 24 17.62 -23.58 -13.65
N ALA A 25 18.81 -23.91 -14.14
CA ALA A 25 19.82 -22.93 -14.50
C ALA A 25 19.39 -22.17 -15.78
N GLY A 26 19.08 -20.88 -15.64
CA GLY A 26 18.73 -20.01 -16.76
C GLY A 26 17.23 -19.81 -16.99
N LYS A 27 16.33 -20.34 -16.16
CA LYS A 27 14.91 -20.00 -16.22
C LYS A 27 14.69 -18.65 -15.55
N ASN A 28 14.31 -17.64 -16.32
CA ASN A 28 13.82 -16.39 -15.80
C ASN A 28 12.43 -16.60 -15.24
N ALA A 29 12.24 -16.35 -13.93
CA ALA A 29 10.95 -16.36 -13.30
C ALA A 29 10.43 -14.92 -13.16
N LEU A 30 9.23 -14.65 -13.68
CA LEU A 30 8.54 -13.40 -13.44
C LEU A 30 7.59 -13.57 -12.25
N VAL A 31 7.86 -12.84 -11.19
CA VAL A 31 7.04 -12.87 -9.98
C VAL A 31 6.31 -11.54 -9.85
N HIS A 32 4.98 -11.58 -9.90
CA HIS A 32 4.15 -10.42 -9.63
C HIS A 32 3.92 -10.31 -8.13
N ILE A 33 4.27 -9.17 -7.55
CA ILE A 33 4.08 -8.86 -6.13
C ILE A 33 3.18 -7.64 -5.96
N PRO A 34 2.41 -7.55 -4.87
CA PRO A 34 1.62 -6.35 -4.57
C PRO A 34 2.53 -5.16 -4.26
N GLY A 35 1.97 -3.96 -4.34
CA GLY A 35 2.65 -2.73 -3.97
C GLY A 35 3.11 -2.69 -2.51
N SER A 36 4.08 -1.83 -2.20
CA SER A 36 4.56 -1.64 -0.83
C SER A 36 3.55 -0.84 0.01
N LYS A 37 3.21 -1.33 1.21
CA LYS A 37 2.32 -0.65 2.16
C LYS A 37 2.80 0.76 2.51
N SER A 38 4.07 0.89 2.88
CA SER A 38 4.64 2.18 3.26
C SER A 38 4.68 3.19 2.12
N LEU A 39 4.95 2.74 0.90
CA LEU A 39 4.92 3.60 -0.29
C LEU A 39 3.49 4.00 -0.63
N THR A 40 2.54 3.07 -0.58
CA THR A 40 1.13 3.36 -0.85
C THR A 40 0.61 4.49 0.04
N ASN A 41 0.83 4.41 1.36
CA ASN A 41 0.36 5.46 2.27
C ASN A 41 1.03 6.82 2.01
N ARG A 42 2.33 6.84 1.70
CA ARG A 42 3.03 8.09 1.34
C ARG A 42 2.53 8.69 0.03
N TYR A 43 2.31 7.85 -0.98
CA TYR A 43 1.80 8.34 -2.26
C TYR A 43 0.35 8.83 -2.16
N LEU A 44 -0.50 8.21 -1.34
CA LEU A 44 -1.84 8.71 -1.05
C LEU A 44 -1.78 10.12 -0.46
N LEU A 45 -0.91 10.35 0.52
CA LEU A 45 -0.72 11.67 1.11
C LEU A 45 -0.20 12.68 0.10
N LEU A 46 0.88 12.33 -0.63
CA LEU A 46 1.45 13.23 -1.65
C LEU A 46 0.43 13.57 -2.75
N ALA A 47 -0.38 12.60 -3.17
CA ALA A 47 -1.44 12.82 -4.14
C ALA A 47 -2.56 13.73 -3.61
N ALA A 48 -2.87 13.63 -2.31
CA ALA A 48 -3.84 14.52 -1.66
C ALA A 48 -3.32 15.96 -1.50
N LEU A 49 -2.00 16.15 -1.50
CA LEU A 49 -1.35 17.47 -1.39
C LEU A 49 -0.88 18.02 -2.75
N ALA A 50 -1.10 17.30 -3.84
CA ALA A 50 -0.71 17.71 -5.18
C ALA A 50 -1.58 18.86 -5.73
N ASP A 51 -1.16 19.47 -6.83
CA ASP A 51 -1.91 20.54 -7.49
C ASP A 51 -2.99 20.02 -8.46
N SER A 52 -2.93 18.73 -8.80
CA SER A 52 -3.81 18.11 -9.79
C SER A 52 -4.13 16.65 -9.44
N PRO A 53 -5.23 16.08 -9.98
CA PRO A 53 -5.58 14.70 -9.74
C PRO A 53 -4.46 13.73 -10.13
N SER A 54 -4.27 12.72 -9.29
CA SER A 54 -3.22 11.71 -9.43
C SER A 54 -3.81 10.31 -9.46
N TYR A 55 -3.12 9.38 -10.13
CA TYR A 55 -3.48 7.96 -10.18
C TYR A 55 -2.39 7.12 -9.53
N LEU A 56 -2.73 6.39 -8.49
CA LEU A 56 -1.88 5.37 -7.90
C LEU A 56 -2.24 4.03 -8.56
N ARG A 57 -1.30 3.49 -9.33
CA ARG A 57 -1.47 2.19 -9.99
C ARG A 57 -0.98 1.07 -9.10
N ALA A 58 -1.76 -0.01 -9.03
CA ALA A 58 -1.49 -1.19 -8.24
C ALA A 58 -1.01 -0.89 -6.80
N PRO A 59 -1.71 -0.01 -6.05
CA PRO A 59 -1.36 0.25 -4.66
C PRO A 59 -1.58 -1.00 -3.82
N LEU A 60 -0.93 -1.10 -2.66
CA LEU A 60 -1.27 -2.16 -1.72
C LEU A 60 -2.59 -1.86 -1.03
N HIS A 61 -3.57 -2.75 -1.19
CA HIS A 61 -4.81 -2.71 -0.43
C HIS A 61 -4.62 -3.49 0.89
N SER A 62 -4.59 -2.75 1.99
CA SER A 62 -4.43 -3.28 3.33
C SER A 62 -5.32 -2.51 4.31
N ARG A 63 -5.44 -2.99 5.54
CA ARG A 63 -6.14 -2.24 6.60
C ARG A 63 -5.57 -0.83 6.77
N ASP A 64 -4.24 -0.69 6.77
CA ASP A 64 -3.59 0.60 6.97
C ASP A 64 -3.84 1.57 5.79
N SER A 65 -3.82 1.06 4.53
CA SER A 65 -4.14 1.90 3.37
C SER A 65 -5.62 2.30 3.33
N ALA A 66 -6.52 1.44 3.79
CA ALA A 66 -7.93 1.77 3.93
C ALA A 66 -8.15 2.88 4.97
N LEU A 67 -7.47 2.83 6.13
CA LEU A 67 -7.51 3.88 7.14
C LEU A 67 -6.92 5.20 6.60
N MET A 68 -5.85 5.16 5.82
CA MET A 68 -5.29 6.35 5.17
C MET A 68 -6.27 6.98 4.18
N ILE A 69 -6.91 6.17 3.34
CA ILE A 69 -7.93 6.63 2.39
C ILE A 69 -9.07 7.31 3.13
N GLU A 70 -9.57 6.69 4.20
CA GLU A 70 -10.66 7.26 4.98
C GLU A 70 -10.27 8.56 5.66
N ALA A 71 -9.07 8.62 6.25
CA ALA A 71 -8.53 9.84 6.85
C ALA A 71 -8.47 11.01 5.84
N LEU A 72 -7.94 10.74 4.64
CA LEU A 72 -7.82 11.75 3.59
C LEU A 72 -9.20 12.21 3.06
N ARG A 73 -10.18 11.29 2.97
CA ARG A 73 -11.57 11.66 2.63
C ARG A 73 -12.19 12.58 3.67
N GLN A 74 -12.00 12.28 4.94
CA GLN A 74 -12.50 13.13 6.05
C GLN A 74 -11.85 14.51 6.04
N LEU A 75 -10.59 14.60 5.60
CA LEU A 75 -9.90 15.89 5.41
C LEU A 75 -10.38 16.65 4.17
N GLY A 76 -11.09 15.99 3.25
CA GLY A 76 -11.69 16.61 2.07
C GLY A 76 -11.09 16.21 0.74
N ALA A 77 -10.15 15.26 0.69
CA ALA A 77 -9.65 14.71 -0.57
C ALA A 77 -10.72 13.85 -1.25
N GLY A 78 -10.84 13.96 -2.56
CA GLY A 78 -11.65 13.07 -3.38
C GLY A 78 -10.88 11.78 -3.66
N ILE A 79 -11.37 10.61 -3.23
CA ILE A 79 -10.70 9.34 -3.49
C ILE A 79 -11.68 8.35 -4.09
N GLU A 80 -11.36 7.89 -5.29
CA GLU A 80 -12.13 6.92 -6.06
C GLU A 80 -11.30 5.64 -6.28
N LEU A 81 -11.93 4.47 -6.11
CA LEU A 81 -11.34 3.20 -6.49
C LEU A 81 -11.71 2.90 -7.94
N VAL A 82 -10.71 2.75 -8.79
CA VAL A 82 -10.88 2.52 -10.23
C VAL A 82 -10.62 1.05 -10.51
N PRO A 83 -11.65 0.28 -10.90
CA PRO A 83 -11.49 -1.15 -11.20
C PRO A 83 -10.46 -1.40 -12.28
N THR A 84 -9.65 -2.43 -12.12
CA THR A 84 -8.65 -2.91 -13.07
C THR A 84 -8.60 -4.42 -13.09
N ASP A 85 -7.94 -4.99 -14.10
CA ASP A 85 -7.70 -6.44 -14.18
C ASP A 85 -6.54 -6.91 -13.30
N SER A 86 -6.00 -6.04 -12.45
CA SER A 86 -4.91 -6.37 -11.53
C SER A 86 -5.35 -7.39 -10.48
N PRO A 87 -4.59 -8.48 -10.25
CA PRO A 87 -4.89 -9.44 -9.18
C PRO A 87 -4.72 -8.83 -7.78
N PHE A 88 -4.14 -7.65 -7.68
CA PHE A 88 -3.85 -6.97 -6.40
C PHE A 88 -4.89 -5.92 -6.03
N GLY A 89 -5.96 -5.78 -6.80
CA GLY A 89 -7.06 -4.86 -6.54
C GLY A 89 -7.08 -3.63 -7.44
N PRO A 90 -8.02 -2.70 -7.21
CA PRO A 90 -8.24 -1.53 -8.05
C PRO A 90 -7.12 -0.50 -7.93
N ASP A 91 -6.98 0.34 -8.95
CA ASP A 91 -6.20 1.57 -8.85
C ASP A 91 -6.92 2.60 -7.97
N VAL A 92 -6.19 3.62 -7.52
CA VAL A 92 -6.74 4.70 -6.72
C VAL A 92 -6.53 6.01 -7.43
N LYS A 93 -7.63 6.70 -7.76
CA LYS A 93 -7.61 8.08 -8.23
C LYS A 93 -7.81 9.01 -7.05
N VAL A 94 -6.91 9.98 -6.91
CA VAL A 94 -6.95 10.98 -5.85
C VAL A 94 -7.15 12.36 -6.45
N THR A 95 -8.21 13.04 -6.03
CA THR A 95 -8.43 14.47 -6.27
C THR A 95 -7.90 15.21 -5.04
N PRO A 96 -6.96 16.18 -5.20
CA PRO A 96 -6.30 16.84 -4.08
C PRO A 96 -7.24 17.58 -3.15
N LEU A 97 -6.72 17.87 -1.97
CA LEU A 97 -7.35 18.80 -1.00
C LEU A 97 -7.44 20.20 -1.60
N SER A 98 -8.56 20.89 -1.41
CA SER A 98 -8.70 22.29 -1.81
C SER A 98 -8.15 23.20 -0.71
N PHE A 99 -6.95 23.72 -0.91
CA PHE A 99 -6.36 24.69 0.02
C PHE A 99 -6.88 26.12 -0.16
N VAL A 100 -7.55 26.40 -1.27
CA VAL A 100 -8.08 27.74 -1.58
C VAL A 100 -9.16 28.16 -0.56
N GLU A 101 -10.02 27.22 -0.19
CA GLU A 101 -11.07 27.46 0.80
C GLU A 101 -10.52 27.56 2.22
N ALA A 102 -9.46 26.79 2.55
CA ALA A 102 -8.85 26.79 3.87
C ALA A 102 -8.12 28.10 4.23
N HIS A 103 -7.70 28.88 3.23
CA HIS A 103 -7.01 30.17 3.41
C HIS A 103 -7.91 31.38 3.21
N SER A 104 -9.22 31.20 3.02
CA SER A 104 -10.16 32.31 2.98
C SER A 104 -10.30 32.92 4.39
N ALA A 105 -10.36 34.25 4.47
CA ALA A 105 -10.55 34.98 5.74
C ALA A 105 -11.85 34.61 6.48
N GLN A 106 -12.73 33.85 5.84
CA GLN A 106 -14.02 33.37 6.39
C GLN A 106 -14.00 31.89 6.72
N ALA A 107 -12.86 31.19 6.55
CA ALA A 107 -12.76 29.77 6.88
C ALA A 107 -12.93 29.56 8.40
N GLN A 108 -13.98 28.85 8.78
CA GLN A 108 -14.21 28.46 10.18
C GLN A 108 -13.26 27.28 10.52
N PRO A 109 -12.61 27.29 11.69
CA PRO A 109 -11.83 26.17 12.16
C PRO A 109 -12.69 24.91 12.19
N ARG A 110 -12.26 23.86 11.48
CA ARG A 110 -12.95 22.57 11.47
C ARG A 110 -12.16 21.55 12.26
N THR A 111 -12.79 20.94 13.26
CA THR A 111 -12.22 19.80 13.97
C THR A 111 -12.61 18.52 13.24
N VAL A 112 -11.64 17.69 12.91
CA VAL A 112 -11.84 16.38 12.28
C VAL A 112 -11.26 15.32 13.20
N SER A 113 -12.02 14.27 13.47
CA SER A 113 -11.58 13.13 14.26
C SER A 113 -11.20 12.01 13.31
N ILE A 114 -9.95 11.55 13.34
CA ILE A 114 -9.43 10.54 12.44
C ILE A 114 -9.13 9.26 13.22
N GLU A 115 -9.73 8.16 12.79
CA GLU A 115 -9.43 6.83 13.33
C GLU A 115 -8.18 6.27 12.68
N CYS A 116 -7.11 6.14 13.46
CA CYS A 116 -5.83 5.60 12.97
C CYS A 116 -5.65 4.11 13.26
N GLY A 117 -6.46 3.53 14.15
CA GLY A 117 -6.29 2.16 14.62
C GLY A 117 -4.85 1.92 15.10
N LEU A 118 -4.24 0.82 14.65
CA LEU A 118 -2.83 0.50 14.91
C LEU A 118 -1.90 0.88 13.75
N ALA A 119 -2.37 1.71 12.81
CA ALA A 119 -1.62 2.12 11.63
C ALA A 119 -0.68 3.28 11.94
N GLY A 120 0.53 2.99 12.38
CA GLY A 120 1.54 4.01 12.74
C GLY A 120 1.89 4.97 11.59
N THR A 121 1.73 4.56 10.33
CA THR A 121 1.93 5.45 9.18
C THR A 121 0.79 6.45 9.01
N VAL A 122 -0.44 6.10 9.37
CA VAL A 122 -1.59 7.03 9.34
C VAL A 122 -1.44 8.08 10.45
N MET A 123 -1.04 7.63 11.65
CA MET A 123 -0.89 8.52 12.81
C MET A 123 0.30 9.48 12.67
N ARG A 124 1.32 9.12 11.87
CA ARG A 124 2.55 9.93 11.73
C ARG A 124 2.39 11.08 10.74
N PHE A 125 1.53 10.95 9.75
CA PHE A 125 1.31 11.95 8.71
C PHE A 125 0.08 12.80 9.00
#